data_a515277ccdb6e8a8e2035579e2738703
#
_entry.id   a515277ccdb6e8a8e2035579e2738703
#
_cell.length_a   1.000
_cell.length_b   1.000
_cell.length_c   1.000
_cell.angle_alpha   90.00
_cell.angle_beta   90.00
_cell.angle_gamma   90.00
#
_symmetry.space_group_name_H-M   'P 1'
#
loop_
_entity.id
_entity.type
_entity.pdbx_description
1 polymer ?
#
loop_
_entity_poly.entity_id
_entity_poly.type
_entity_poly.pdbx_seq_one_letter_code
_entity_poly.pdbx_strand_id
1 'polypeptide(L)'
;NVQLATDTQNHIMVGVEVSNQGNDQGQIEPMIDQLQERYGIEPAETLVDGGYTAHADLEAVAGRTTVYAPVPKPRDPGIDPHRPKATDSTAIAEWRKRMKTARAKRIYKERAATAECVNAQARNRGLIRVLVRGIEKVRAVALLYALGHNLKRMLSMGYLTAEPA
;
A
#
# COMPACT_ATOMS: atom_id res chain seq x y z
N ASN A 1 -12.40 5.11 5.66
CA ASN A 1 -11.40 4.66 4.71
C ASN A 1 -10.88 3.28 5.11
N VAL A 2 -10.78 2.34 4.14
CA VAL A 2 -10.23 0.99 4.35
C VAL A 2 -8.92 0.90 3.59
N GLN A 3 -7.84 0.64 4.31
CA GLN A 3 -6.50 0.47 3.79
C GLN A 3 -6.17 -1.02 3.70
N LEU A 4 -5.66 -1.46 2.56
CA LEU A 4 -5.28 -2.85 2.32
C LEU A 4 -3.81 -2.91 1.89
N ALA A 5 -2.98 -3.62 2.65
CA ALA A 5 -1.64 -3.97 2.23
C ALA A 5 -1.65 -5.33 1.53
N THR A 6 -1.00 -5.40 0.37
CA THR A 6 -1.00 -6.58 -0.48
C THR A 6 0.43 -6.96 -0.85
N ASP A 7 0.80 -8.21 -0.66
CA ASP A 7 2.04 -8.78 -1.17
C ASP A 7 2.06 -8.78 -2.70
N THR A 8 3.18 -8.32 -3.28
CA THR A 8 3.32 -8.16 -4.73
C THR A 8 3.50 -9.47 -5.50
N GLN A 9 3.95 -10.54 -4.85
CA GLN A 9 4.21 -11.82 -5.50
C GLN A 9 2.95 -12.67 -5.59
N ASN A 10 2.25 -12.83 -4.48
CA ASN A 10 1.13 -13.75 -4.37
C ASN A 10 -0.22 -13.06 -4.35
N HIS A 11 -0.24 -11.73 -4.28
CA HIS A 11 -1.44 -10.90 -4.14
C HIS A 11 -2.28 -11.27 -2.89
N ILE A 12 -1.59 -11.68 -1.83
CA ILE A 12 -2.18 -11.95 -0.51
C ILE A 12 -2.34 -10.63 0.24
N MET A 13 -3.48 -10.40 0.84
CA MET A 13 -3.69 -9.29 1.75
C MET A 13 -3.00 -9.57 3.08
N VAL A 14 -1.96 -8.81 3.39
CA VAL A 14 -1.14 -8.98 4.60
C VAL A 14 -1.46 -7.96 5.67
N GLY A 15 -2.11 -6.84 5.32
CA GLY A 15 -2.52 -5.80 6.27
C GLY A 15 -3.90 -5.25 5.94
N VAL A 16 -4.67 -4.94 6.99
CA VAL A 16 -5.98 -4.30 6.91
C VAL A 16 -6.08 -3.25 8.01
N GLU A 17 -6.32 -2.00 7.63
CA GLU A 17 -6.57 -0.93 8.57
C GLU A 17 -7.82 -0.13 8.17
N VAL A 18 -8.51 0.41 9.16
CA VAL A 18 -9.71 1.22 8.95
C VAL A 18 -9.60 2.52 9.72
N SER A 19 -9.69 3.64 9.03
CA SER A 19 -9.64 4.95 9.64
C SER A 19 -10.85 5.81 9.28
N ASN A 20 -11.15 6.82 10.12
CA ASN A 20 -12.14 7.85 9.82
C ASN A 20 -11.55 9.03 9.02
N GLN A 21 -10.28 8.96 8.66
CA GLN A 21 -9.63 10.01 7.89
C GLN A 21 -10.15 10.02 6.46
N GLY A 22 -10.38 11.20 5.92
CA GLY A 22 -10.84 11.41 4.54
C GLY A 22 -9.72 11.33 3.50
N ASN A 23 -8.47 11.13 3.94
CA ASN A 23 -7.28 10.99 3.09
C ASN A 23 -6.41 9.83 3.56
N ASP A 24 -5.37 9.53 2.80
CA ASP A 24 -4.46 8.42 3.06
C ASP A 24 -3.17 8.84 3.79
N GLN A 25 -3.08 10.11 4.19
CA GLN A 25 -1.92 10.63 4.91
C GLN A 25 -1.81 10.01 6.31
N GLY A 26 -0.60 9.76 6.77
CA GLY A 26 -0.33 9.13 8.06
C GLY A 26 -0.62 7.63 8.11
N GLN A 27 -0.92 6.97 6.97
CA GLN A 27 -1.33 5.55 6.98
C GLN A 27 -0.19 4.57 6.63
N ILE A 28 0.98 5.06 6.20
CA ILE A 28 2.10 4.16 5.85
C ILE A 28 2.70 3.54 7.12
N GLU A 29 3.09 4.37 8.08
CA GLU A 29 3.75 3.91 9.32
C GLU A 29 2.88 2.93 10.11
N PRO A 30 1.59 3.21 10.42
CA PRO A 30 0.73 2.25 11.11
C PRO A 30 0.58 0.91 10.37
N MET A 31 0.61 0.92 9.05
CA MET A 31 0.57 -0.32 8.28
C MET A 31 1.86 -1.13 8.39
N ILE A 32 3.03 -0.48 8.37
CA ILE A 32 4.32 -1.14 8.60
C ILE A 32 4.39 -1.68 10.02
N ASP A 33 3.94 -0.92 11.01
CA ASP A 33 3.88 -1.38 12.41
C ASP A 33 2.99 -2.62 12.56
N GLN A 34 1.84 -2.64 11.88
CA GLN A 34 0.95 -3.80 11.87
C GLN A 34 1.64 -5.04 11.27
N LEU A 35 2.43 -4.88 10.21
CA LEU A 35 3.16 -5.99 9.60
C LEU A 35 4.28 -6.48 10.52
N GLN A 36 5.00 -5.56 11.14
CA GLN A 36 6.04 -5.88 12.12
C GLN A 36 5.46 -6.62 13.33
N GLU A 37 4.36 -6.14 13.89
CA GLU A 37 3.69 -6.75 15.04
C GLU A 37 3.17 -8.16 14.73
N ARG A 38 2.55 -8.35 13.56
CA ARG A 38 1.91 -9.63 13.19
C ARG A 38 2.87 -10.68 12.69
N TYR A 39 3.88 -10.28 11.96
CA TYR A 39 4.74 -11.19 11.18
C TYR A 39 6.22 -11.07 11.53
N GLY A 40 6.62 -10.08 12.34
CA GLY A 40 8.03 -9.81 12.62
C GLY A 40 8.79 -9.29 11.40
N ILE A 41 8.10 -8.73 10.40
CA ILE A 41 8.68 -8.35 9.11
C ILE A 41 8.36 -6.89 8.81
N GLU A 42 9.38 -6.13 8.44
CA GLU A 42 9.24 -4.85 7.76
C GLU A 42 9.46 -5.05 6.26
N PRO A 43 8.57 -4.56 5.39
CA PRO A 43 8.74 -4.72 3.95
C PRO A 43 9.97 -3.91 3.46
N ALA A 44 10.85 -4.55 2.71
CA ALA A 44 12.02 -3.85 2.14
C ALA A 44 11.61 -2.73 1.17
N GLU A 45 10.50 -2.91 0.46
CA GLU A 45 9.95 -1.96 -0.51
C GLU A 45 8.44 -1.81 -0.30
N THR A 46 7.95 -0.56 -0.34
CA THR A 46 6.53 -0.22 -0.18
C THR A 46 6.07 0.64 -1.35
N LEU A 47 5.02 0.19 -2.05
CA LEU A 47 4.44 0.88 -3.20
C LEU A 47 3.11 1.51 -2.81
N VAL A 48 3.02 2.84 -2.87
CA VAL A 48 1.82 3.60 -2.49
C VAL A 48 1.43 4.60 -3.58
N ASP A 49 0.20 5.08 -3.56
CA ASP A 49 -0.23 6.11 -4.52
C ASP A 49 0.13 7.54 -4.06
N GLY A 50 -0.32 8.53 -4.86
CA GLY A 50 -0.05 9.93 -4.56
C GLY A 50 -0.72 10.46 -3.30
N GLY A 51 -1.73 9.78 -2.79
CA GLY A 51 -2.43 10.14 -1.54
C GLY A 51 -1.56 9.99 -0.29
N TYR A 52 -0.55 9.12 -0.36
CA TYR A 52 0.38 8.82 0.74
C TYR A 52 1.69 9.65 0.69
N THR A 53 1.81 10.64 -0.19
CA THR A 53 3.08 11.35 -0.41
C THR A 53 3.28 12.59 0.46
N ALA A 54 2.63 12.68 1.62
CA ALA A 54 2.99 13.69 2.60
C ALA A 54 4.45 13.47 3.05
N HIS A 55 5.23 14.55 3.14
CA HIS A 55 6.65 14.45 3.50
C HIS A 55 6.84 13.79 4.86
N ALA A 56 5.99 14.14 5.84
CA ALA A 56 6.01 13.54 7.18
C ALA A 56 5.86 12.00 7.14
N ASP A 57 5.00 11.48 6.25
CA ASP A 57 4.78 10.03 6.12
C ASP A 57 6.01 9.32 5.56
N LEU A 58 6.66 9.94 4.56
CA LEU A 58 7.87 9.40 3.95
C LEU A 58 9.06 9.44 4.93
N GLU A 59 9.13 10.49 5.75
CA GLU A 59 10.16 10.66 6.78
C GLU A 59 9.98 9.70 7.94
N ALA A 60 8.74 9.45 8.38
CA ALA A 60 8.44 8.54 9.47
C ALA A 60 8.89 7.10 9.20
N VAL A 61 8.86 6.67 7.93
CA VAL A 61 9.27 5.31 7.54
C VAL A 61 10.66 5.24 6.92
N ALA A 62 11.40 6.37 6.94
CA ALA A 62 12.76 6.42 6.41
C ALA A 62 13.68 5.48 7.20
N GLY A 63 14.43 4.63 6.50
CA GLY A 63 15.30 3.62 7.11
C GLY A 63 14.61 2.29 7.45
N ARG A 64 13.27 2.25 7.46
CA ARG A 64 12.48 1.02 7.68
C ARG A 64 12.09 0.35 6.35
N THR A 65 11.70 1.15 5.38
CA THR A 65 11.29 0.67 4.06
C THR A 65 11.67 1.65 2.96
N THR A 66 11.84 1.15 1.75
CA THR A 66 12.02 1.98 0.56
C THR A 66 10.68 2.28 -0.08
N VAL A 67 10.18 3.52 0.08
CA VAL A 67 8.89 3.93 -0.49
C VAL A 67 9.01 4.27 -1.97
N TYR A 68 8.15 3.68 -2.79
CA TYR A 68 7.92 4.04 -4.19
C TYR A 68 6.53 4.67 -4.33
N ALA A 69 6.52 5.97 -4.57
CA ALA A 69 5.30 6.77 -4.71
C ALA A 69 5.52 7.87 -5.76
N PRO A 70 4.50 8.31 -6.50
CA PRO A 70 4.66 9.32 -7.54
C PRO A 70 5.03 10.66 -6.90
N VAL A 71 6.03 11.33 -7.49
CA VAL A 71 6.36 12.70 -7.10
C VAL A 71 5.32 13.66 -7.67
N PRO A 72 4.67 14.50 -6.86
CA PRO A 72 3.67 15.44 -7.34
C PRO A 72 4.25 16.36 -8.44
N LYS A 73 3.47 16.54 -9.49
CA LYS A 73 3.84 17.46 -10.58
C LYS A 73 3.79 18.90 -10.07
N PRO A 74 4.83 19.72 -10.32
CA PRO A 74 4.78 21.13 -10.00
C PRO A 74 3.76 21.85 -10.89
N ARG A 75 3.28 23.01 -10.46
CA ARG A 75 2.40 23.86 -11.27
C ARG A 75 3.10 24.42 -12.50
N ASP A 76 4.39 24.74 -12.36
CA ASP A 76 5.26 25.20 -13.45
C ASP A 76 5.87 23.98 -14.15
N PRO A 77 5.55 23.75 -15.44
CA PRO A 77 6.09 22.62 -16.20
C PRO A 77 7.61 22.71 -16.47
N GLY A 78 8.24 23.88 -16.28
CA GLY A 78 9.69 24.03 -16.39
C GLY A 78 10.47 23.48 -15.20
N ILE A 79 9.81 23.14 -14.09
CA ILE A 79 10.45 22.61 -12.89
C ILE A 79 10.49 21.07 -12.92
N ASP A 80 11.70 20.49 -12.84
CA ASP A 80 11.85 19.03 -12.68
C ASP A 80 11.37 18.62 -11.27
N PRO A 81 10.26 17.85 -11.15
CA PRO A 81 9.73 17.42 -9.85
C PRO A 81 10.68 16.52 -9.07
N HIS A 82 11.59 15.87 -9.76
CA HIS A 82 12.55 14.93 -9.16
C HIS A 82 13.84 15.60 -8.68
N ARG A 83 14.01 16.90 -8.95
CA ARG A 83 15.14 17.66 -8.41
C ARG A 83 14.93 17.93 -6.92
N PRO A 84 15.86 17.56 -6.03
CA PRO A 84 15.78 17.91 -4.63
C PRO A 84 15.69 19.43 -4.42
N LYS A 85 14.91 19.85 -3.45
CA LYS A 85 14.79 21.25 -3.03
C LYS A 85 15.70 21.50 -1.83
N ALA A 86 16.10 22.75 -1.61
CA ALA A 86 16.91 23.12 -0.45
C ALA A 86 16.21 22.86 0.90
N THR A 87 14.88 22.79 0.90
CA THR A 87 14.04 22.53 2.08
C THR A 87 13.72 21.06 2.29
N ASP A 88 14.10 20.16 1.33
CA ASP A 88 13.84 18.73 1.46
C ASP A 88 14.79 18.14 2.52
N SER A 89 14.27 17.29 3.38
CA SER A 89 15.10 16.41 4.21
C SER A 89 15.88 15.41 3.35
N THR A 90 16.84 14.73 3.94
CA THR A 90 17.62 13.68 3.25
C THR A 90 16.69 12.61 2.66
N ALA A 91 15.70 12.15 3.43
CA ALA A 91 14.73 11.14 3.01
C ALA A 91 13.91 11.58 1.78
N ILE A 92 13.43 12.83 1.79
CA ILE A 92 12.64 13.39 0.68
C ILE A 92 13.52 13.60 -0.56
N ALA A 93 14.74 14.12 -0.37
CA ALA A 93 15.69 14.32 -1.47
C ALA A 93 16.04 12.99 -2.16
N GLU A 94 16.25 11.92 -1.38
CA GLU A 94 16.52 10.58 -1.89
C GLU A 94 15.30 9.97 -2.60
N TRP A 95 14.09 10.11 -2.03
CA TRP A 95 12.86 9.68 -2.68
C TRP A 95 12.68 10.35 -4.05
N ARG A 96 12.86 11.67 -4.16
CA ARG A 96 12.77 12.38 -5.45
C ARG A 96 13.76 11.84 -6.47
N LYS A 97 15.04 11.69 -6.08
CA LYS A 97 16.10 11.14 -6.94
C LYS A 97 15.76 9.72 -7.39
N ARG A 98 15.32 8.86 -6.45
CA ARG A 98 14.95 7.47 -6.72
C ARG A 98 13.85 7.38 -7.76
N MET A 99 12.77 8.15 -7.61
CA MET A 99 11.61 8.10 -8.50
C MET A 99 11.88 8.61 -9.92
N LYS A 100 13.01 9.29 -10.16
CA LYS A 100 13.49 9.64 -11.51
C LYS A 100 14.00 8.42 -12.28
N THR A 101 14.50 7.40 -11.59
CA THR A 101 15.22 6.26 -12.18
C THR A 101 14.28 5.33 -12.96
N ALA A 102 14.82 4.70 -14.02
CA ALA A 102 14.09 3.68 -14.77
C ALA A 102 13.73 2.45 -13.91
N ARG A 103 14.61 2.09 -12.94
CA ARG A 103 14.36 1.01 -11.98
C ARG A 103 13.12 1.32 -11.13
N ALA A 104 13.05 2.49 -10.51
CA ALA A 104 11.91 2.87 -9.67
C ALA A 104 10.60 2.91 -10.47
N LYS A 105 10.62 3.43 -11.70
CA LYS A 105 9.46 3.45 -12.58
C LYS A 105 8.97 2.03 -12.93
N ARG A 106 9.88 1.08 -13.12
CA ARG A 106 9.55 -0.33 -13.37
C ARG A 106 8.92 -0.97 -12.14
N ILE A 107 9.54 -0.83 -10.97
CA ILE A 107 9.00 -1.33 -9.69
C ILE A 107 7.62 -0.73 -9.42
N TYR A 108 7.46 0.57 -9.58
CA TYR A 108 6.18 1.24 -9.32
C TYR A 108 5.04 0.76 -10.24
N LYS A 109 5.33 0.28 -11.45
CA LYS A 109 4.31 -0.31 -12.35
C LYS A 109 3.66 -1.57 -11.76
N GLU A 110 4.35 -2.30 -10.89
CA GLU A 110 3.80 -3.49 -10.23
C GLU A 110 2.59 -3.16 -9.36
N ARG A 111 2.48 -1.90 -8.88
CA ARG A 111 1.33 -1.45 -8.11
C ARG A 111 0.00 -1.63 -8.86
N ALA A 112 -0.03 -1.39 -10.17
CA ALA A 112 -1.24 -1.59 -10.98
C ALA A 112 -1.66 -3.06 -11.04
N ALA A 113 -0.68 -3.97 -11.17
CA ALA A 113 -0.94 -5.41 -11.21
C ALA A 113 -1.31 -5.99 -9.84
N THR A 114 -0.92 -5.34 -8.73
CA THR A 114 -1.12 -5.81 -7.35
C THR A 114 -2.24 -5.03 -6.65
N ALA A 115 -1.93 -3.91 -6.04
CA ALA A 115 -2.87 -3.15 -5.20
C ALA A 115 -4.12 -2.71 -5.96
N GLU A 116 -3.98 -2.21 -7.20
CA GLU A 116 -5.15 -1.80 -7.99
C GLU A 116 -6.01 -2.99 -8.40
N CYS A 117 -5.40 -4.11 -8.78
CA CYS A 117 -6.10 -5.35 -9.11
C CYS A 117 -6.86 -5.89 -7.88
N VAL A 118 -6.22 -5.96 -6.72
CA VAL A 118 -6.84 -6.44 -5.48
C VAL A 118 -7.97 -5.51 -5.04
N ASN A 119 -7.77 -4.19 -5.11
CA ASN A 119 -8.81 -3.20 -4.81
C ASN A 119 -10.00 -3.27 -5.79
N ALA A 120 -9.75 -3.48 -7.08
CA ALA A 120 -10.81 -3.68 -8.06
C ALA A 120 -11.60 -4.97 -7.78
N GLN A 121 -10.92 -6.06 -7.45
CA GLN A 121 -11.58 -7.31 -7.03
C GLN A 121 -12.40 -7.12 -5.75
N ALA A 122 -11.90 -6.33 -4.79
CA ALA A 122 -12.62 -6.01 -3.57
C ALA A 122 -13.93 -5.30 -3.88
N ARG A 123 -13.88 -4.28 -4.73
CA ARG A 123 -15.08 -3.54 -5.17
C ARG A 123 -16.07 -4.44 -5.92
N ASN A 124 -15.59 -5.24 -6.87
CA ASN A 124 -16.44 -6.14 -7.66
C ASN A 124 -17.12 -7.23 -6.81
N ARG A 125 -16.59 -7.52 -5.62
CA ARG A 125 -17.16 -8.50 -4.68
C ARG A 125 -17.92 -7.84 -3.51
N GLY A 126 -18.31 -6.58 -3.65
CA GLY A 126 -19.20 -5.90 -2.72
C GLY A 126 -18.54 -5.01 -1.68
N LEU A 127 -17.21 -4.90 -1.63
CA LEU A 127 -16.52 -3.95 -0.73
C LEU A 127 -16.54 -2.50 -1.30
N ILE A 128 -17.65 -2.13 -1.95
CA ILE A 128 -17.90 -0.76 -2.42
C ILE A 128 -18.57 0.06 -1.33
N ARG A 129 -19.55 -0.56 -0.66
CA ARG A 129 -20.36 0.08 0.36
C ARG A 129 -20.51 -0.85 1.55
N VAL A 130 -19.93 -0.44 2.65
CA VAL A 130 -20.06 -1.17 3.91
C VAL A 130 -21.42 -0.81 4.53
N LEU A 131 -22.27 -1.81 4.78
CA LEU A 131 -23.62 -1.64 5.30
C LEU A 131 -23.68 -1.51 6.83
N VAL A 132 -22.52 -1.48 7.49
CA VAL A 132 -22.39 -1.32 8.94
C VAL A 132 -21.79 0.04 9.29
N ARG A 133 -22.01 0.51 10.52
CA ARG A 133 -21.46 1.77 11.05
C ARG A 133 -20.53 1.50 12.21
N GLY A 134 -19.51 2.35 12.35
CA GLY A 134 -18.48 2.27 13.38
C GLY A 134 -17.24 1.52 12.90
N ILE A 135 -16.06 2.00 13.33
CA ILE A 135 -14.74 1.51 12.88
C ILE A 135 -14.61 0.01 13.09
N GLU A 136 -14.96 -0.49 14.29
CA GLU A 136 -14.82 -1.91 14.63
C GLU A 136 -15.64 -2.84 13.72
N LYS A 137 -16.88 -2.44 13.40
CA LYS A 137 -17.73 -3.24 12.50
C LYS A 137 -17.21 -3.20 11.07
N VAL A 138 -16.73 -2.03 10.61
CA VAL A 138 -16.12 -1.89 9.28
C VAL A 138 -14.84 -2.69 9.19
N ARG A 139 -14.01 -2.67 10.24
CA ARG A 139 -12.78 -3.48 10.34
C ARG A 139 -13.11 -4.98 10.27
N ALA A 140 -14.11 -5.45 11.00
CA ALA A 140 -14.54 -6.84 10.93
C ALA A 140 -14.94 -7.25 9.51
N VAL A 141 -15.72 -6.43 8.81
CA VAL A 141 -16.10 -6.68 7.40
C VAL A 141 -14.87 -6.72 6.49
N ALA A 142 -13.94 -5.78 6.64
CA ALA A 142 -12.72 -5.73 5.84
C ALA A 142 -11.81 -6.95 6.09
N LEU A 143 -11.71 -7.41 7.34
CA LEU A 143 -10.95 -8.62 7.72
C LEU A 143 -11.59 -9.89 7.14
N LEU A 144 -12.91 -10.03 7.20
CA LEU A 144 -13.63 -11.16 6.58
C LEU A 144 -13.43 -11.17 5.06
N TYR A 145 -13.45 -9.99 4.44
CA TYR A 145 -13.15 -9.86 3.02
C TYR A 145 -11.71 -10.31 2.71
N ALA A 146 -10.72 -9.83 3.48
CA ALA A 146 -9.32 -10.21 3.32
C ALA A 146 -9.11 -11.72 3.50
N LEU A 147 -9.77 -12.32 4.49
CA LEU A 147 -9.75 -13.78 4.71
C LEU A 147 -10.29 -14.53 3.48
N GLY A 148 -11.47 -14.16 2.97
CA GLY A 148 -12.06 -14.79 1.79
C GLY A 148 -11.21 -14.63 0.54
N HIS A 149 -10.60 -13.44 0.36
CA HIS A 149 -9.66 -13.18 -0.73
C HIS A 149 -8.43 -14.10 -0.62
N ASN A 150 -7.81 -14.15 0.56
CA ASN A 150 -6.60 -14.94 0.80
C ASN A 150 -6.86 -16.44 0.62
N LEU A 151 -7.97 -16.97 1.14
CA LEU A 151 -8.37 -18.37 0.93
C LEU A 151 -8.51 -18.68 -0.57
N LYS A 152 -9.17 -17.81 -1.33
CA LYS A 152 -9.30 -17.99 -2.78
C LYS A 152 -7.94 -17.97 -3.49
N ARG A 153 -7.02 -17.08 -3.07
CA ARG A 153 -5.66 -17.03 -3.61
C ARG A 153 -4.90 -18.32 -3.30
N MET A 154 -4.96 -18.80 -2.06
CA MET A 154 -4.31 -20.04 -1.63
C MET A 154 -4.83 -21.25 -2.42
N LEU A 155 -6.15 -21.35 -2.64
CA LEU A 155 -6.74 -22.36 -3.51
C LEU A 155 -6.21 -22.27 -4.94
N SER A 156 -6.16 -21.06 -5.52
CA SER A 156 -5.67 -20.86 -6.89
C SER A 156 -4.18 -21.16 -7.06
N MET A 157 -3.41 -21.12 -5.98
CA MET A 157 -1.98 -21.43 -5.94
C MET A 157 -1.69 -22.90 -5.58
N GLY A 158 -2.74 -23.70 -5.30
CA GLY A 158 -2.59 -25.10 -4.96
C GLY A 158 -2.22 -25.40 -3.49
N TYR A 159 -2.22 -24.40 -2.61
CA TYR A 159 -1.88 -24.62 -1.20
C TYR A 159 -2.98 -25.29 -0.37
N LEU A 160 -4.18 -25.35 -0.88
CA LEU A 160 -5.35 -25.95 -0.21
C LEU A 160 -5.98 -27.07 -1.06
N THR A 161 -5.19 -27.82 -1.81
CA THR A 161 -5.68 -29.04 -2.44
C THR A 161 -5.93 -30.08 -1.36
N ALA A 162 -7.16 -30.61 -1.27
CA ALA A 162 -7.40 -31.82 -0.53
C ALA A 162 -6.56 -32.92 -1.18
N GLU A 163 -5.71 -33.61 -0.41
CA GLU A 163 -5.14 -34.86 -0.91
C GLU A 163 -6.33 -35.78 -1.27
N PRO A 164 -6.34 -36.35 -2.48
CA PRO A 164 -7.35 -37.38 -2.79
C PRO A 164 -7.17 -38.53 -1.79
N ALA A 165 -8.24 -38.80 -1.05
CA ALA A 165 -8.29 -39.94 -0.13
C ALA A 165 -8.14 -41.27 -0.89
#